data_8a7987486ac9351715c0de45a43a2438
#
_entry.id   8a7987486ac9351715c0de45a43a2438
#
_cell.length_a   1.000
_cell.length_b   1.000
_cell.length_c   1.000
_cell.angle_alpha   90.00
_cell.angle_beta   90.00
_cell.angle_gamma   90.00
#
_symmetry.space_group_name_H-M   'P 1'
#
loop_
_entity.id
_entity.type
_entity.pdbx_description
1 polymer ?
#
loop_
_entity_poly.entity_id
_entity_poly.type
_entity_poly.pdbx_seq_one_letter_code
_entity_poly.pdbx_strand_id
1 'polypeptide(L)'
;MDRPRSARKLILPTFVVTETAAPDEVGAVKVSIPPGENRPGTTYHTCAKKVAVDGERRDGKPRWVEHQFNLFPVVLDGDGVPWAEACVYILARLENHLKPVMTTYASIAEDLAAYRRFIDETGINWTSFPRNKLDRPTYRYNSSLKTLVAAGELAAATAKRRMSTVIAFYSWLQQEKALQPEHAPWLETDRFIHLKDGVGRAYTKQVKTTNLAIKAHKQTDPYAGLIQDGGSLRPLPREEQEWVLNALAALGNTEMTLIHLMALLTGARIQTVLTFKVRHALLDIEGVTARELRFPVGPGTGIDTKHDKPLVLHLPTWYYEMLQTYALSQRAQKRRERAAGGDHEDQYLFLSVRGEPLYRSKADAQAFDATNTLRHAKVGQGVRQFITDYVIPWVQANYKGAEGFHYRFHDLRASFGMNLTDDQLALVTQGHITLAQAREYVKTRMGHESASTTDLYLNHRHNLKMVREVNDGYADHLKSLVERALQGSV
;
A
#
# COMPACT_ATOMS: atom_id res chain seq x y z
N MET A 1 0.84 -19.64 31.59
CA MET A 1 1.74 -20.16 30.56
C MET A 1 1.92 -19.07 29.52
N ASP A 2 3.07 -18.42 29.48
CA ASP A 2 3.42 -17.48 28.42
C ASP A 2 3.38 -18.21 27.07
N ARG A 3 2.62 -17.67 26.11
CA ARG A 3 2.65 -18.18 24.74
C ARG A 3 4.08 -18.09 24.23
N PRO A 4 4.64 -19.15 23.63
CA PRO A 4 5.99 -19.09 23.07
C PRO A 4 6.07 -17.89 22.12
N ARG A 5 7.01 -17.00 22.37
CA ARG A 5 7.22 -15.81 21.55
C ARG A 5 7.63 -16.28 20.16
N SER A 6 6.86 -15.98 19.16
CA SER A 6 7.20 -16.30 17.77
C SER A 6 8.01 -15.19 17.13
N ALA A 7 8.79 -15.50 16.11
CA ALA A 7 9.55 -14.51 15.36
C ALA A 7 8.63 -13.40 14.82
N ARG A 8 9.07 -12.15 14.90
CA ARG A 8 8.25 -10.99 14.59
C ARG A 8 9.09 -9.81 14.10
N LYS A 9 8.41 -8.90 13.43
CA LYS A 9 8.95 -7.59 13.08
C LYS A 9 8.82 -6.65 14.28
N LEU A 10 9.86 -5.86 14.51
CA LEU A 10 9.87 -4.69 15.41
C LEU A 10 10.23 -3.45 14.59
N ILE A 11 9.56 -2.33 14.81
CA ILE A 11 9.91 -1.06 14.20
C ILE A 11 10.63 -0.19 15.22
N LEU A 12 11.88 0.15 14.94
CA LEU A 12 12.63 1.11 15.73
C LEU A 12 12.29 2.53 15.23
N PRO A 13 11.84 3.43 16.10
CA PRO A 13 11.57 4.82 15.72
C PRO A 13 12.77 5.49 15.08
N THR A 14 13.95 5.26 15.66
CA THR A 14 15.23 5.75 15.16
C THR A 14 16.25 4.61 15.27
N PHE A 15 17.01 4.40 14.22
CA PHE A 15 18.13 3.47 14.15
C PHE A 15 19.37 4.24 13.68
N VAL A 16 20.36 4.36 14.54
CA VAL A 16 21.65 5.02 14.23
C VAL A 16 22.62 3.95 13.72
N VAL A 17 23.19 4.19 12.55
CA VAL A 17 24.24 3.34 12.01
C VAL A 17 25.54 3.65 12.74
N THR A 18 26.21 2.63 13.25
CA THR A 18 27.49 2.76 13.95
C THR A 18 28.63 2.16 13.14
N GLU A 19 29.82 2.67 13.36
CA GLU A 19 31.07 2.12 12.83
C GLU A 19 32.05 1.83 13.96
N THR A 20 33.03 0.99 13.71
CA THR A 20 34.09 0.67 14.69
C THR A 20 34.92 1.93 14.96
N ALA A 21 35.18 2.21 16.24
CA ALA A 21 35.90 3.38 16.69
C ALA A 21 37.12 3.01 17.53
N ALA A 22 38.10 3.90 17.59
CA ALA A 22 39.18 3.79 18.58
C ALA A 22 38.64 4.07 20.01
N PRO A 23 39.24 3.47 21.07
CA PRO A 23 38.74 3.68 22.43
C PRO A 23 38.73 5.13 22.92
N ASP A 24 39.61 5.95 22.37
CA ASP A 24 39.82 7.36 22.69
C ASP A 24 39.09 8.31 21.74
N GLU A 25 38.35 7.77 20.76
CA GLU A 25 37.59 8.58 19.82
C GLU A 25 36.38 9.25 20.48
N VAL A 26 36.14 10.52 20.14
CA VAL A 26 35.03 11.31 20.69
C VAL A 26 33.67 10.67 20.33
N GLY A 27 32.92 10.27 21.35
CA GLY A 27 31.63 9.59 21.19
C GLY A 27 31.74 8.07 21.09
N ALA A 28 32.93 7.49 21.27
CA ALA A 28 33.11 6.04 21.30
C ALA A 28 32.39 5.42 22.50
N VAL A 29 31.59 4.39 22.21
CA VAL A 29 30.85 3.60 23.18
C VAL A 29 31.41 2.18 23.19
N LYS A 30 31.77 1.69 24.38
CA LYS A 30 32.24 0.33 24.58
C LYS A 30 31.07 -0.66 24.46
N VAL A 31 31.17 -1.60 23.54
CA VAL A 31 30.20 -2.67 23.35
C VAL A 31 30.87 -3.99 23.74
N SER A 32 30.25 -4.74 24.65
CA SER A 32 30.69 -6.07 25.03
C SER A 32 29.65 -7.10 24.67
N ILE A 33 30.02 -8.05 23.83
CA ILE A 33 29.19 -9.18 23.47
C ILE A 33 29.63 -10.36 24.33
N PRO A 34 28.75 -10.91 25.18
CA PRO A 34 29.13 -12.08 26.02
C PRO A 34 29.45 -13.31 25.15
N PRO A 35 30.25 -14.24 25.66
CA PRO A 35 30.53 -15.50 24.98
C PRO A 35 29.23 -16.29 24.79
N GLY A 36 29.05 -16.89 23.61
CA GLY A 36 27.99 -17.85 23.31
C GLY A 36 28.55 -19.26 23.19
N GLU A 37 27.69 -20.28 23.02
CA GLU A 37 28.09 -21.69 22.96
C GLU A 37 29.23 -21.99 21.96
N ASN A 38 29.31 -21.25 20.85
CA ASN A 38 30.34 -21.44 19.81
C ASN A 38 31.04 -20.13 19.41
N ARG A 39 31.02 -19.10 20.27
CA ARG A 39 31.61 -17.80 19.98
C ARG A 39 32.28 -17.20 21.21
N PRO A 40 33.57 -16.81 21.13
CA PRO A 40 34.23 -16.09 22.21
C PRO A 40 33.57 -14.74 22.45
N GLY A 41 33.57 -14.27 23.68
CA GLY A 41 33.18 -12.92 24.02
C GLY A 41 34.05 -11.90 23.30
N THR A 42 33.44 -10.82 22.84
CA THR A 42 34.17 -9.79 22.10
C THR A 42 33.85 -8.43 22.71
N THR A 43 34.86 -7.60 22.86
CA THR A 43 34.72 -6.21 23.28
C THR A 43 35.33 -5.31 22.22
N TYR A 44 34.56 -4.30 21.80
CA TYR A 44 35.00 -3.31 20.82
C TYR A 44 34.35 -1.94 21.12
N HIS A 45 34.80 -0.89 20.46
CA HIS A 45 34.23 0.43 20.58
C HIS A 45 33.56 0.80 19.27
N THR A 46 32.43 1.49 19.36
CA THR A 46 31.68 2.01 18.22
C THR A 46 31.35 3.48 18.43
N CYS A 47 31.29 4.24 17.34
CA CYS A 47 30.72 5.57 17.32
C CYS A 47 29.63 5.67 16.25
N ALA A 48 28.79 6.69 16.33
CA ALA A 48 27.80 6.96 15.29
C ALA A 48 28.50 7.32 13.98
N LYS A 49 28.18 6.59 12.91
CA LYS A 49 28.65 6.89 11.56
C LYS A 49 28.13 8.28 11.16
N LYS A 50 28.99 9.15 10.66
CA LYS A 50 28.63 10.50 10.22
C LYS A 50 28.59 10.56 8.70
N VAL A 51 27.60 11.22 8.16
CA VAL A 51 27.44 11.48 6.71
C VAL A 51 27.37 12.96 6.46
N ALA A 52 27.98 13.40 5.36
CA ALA A 52 27.89 14.77 4.91
C ALA A 52 26.51 15.01 4.28
N VAL A 53 25.83 16.06 4.72
CA VAL A 53 24.57 16.52 4.12
C VAL A 53 24.84 17.84 3.42
N ASP A 54 24.38 17.92 2.15
CA ASP A 54 24.36 19.16 1.41
C ASP A 54 23.45 20.16 2.14
N GLY A 55 24.02 21.17 2.72
CA GLY A 55 23.29 22.22 3.42
C GLY A 55 24.08 23.50 3.30
N GLU A 56 23.38 24.60 3.04
CA GLU A 56 23.92 25.94 2.97
C GLU A 56 24.53 26.34 4.33
N ARG A 57 25.76 25.93 4.55
CA ARG A 57 26.61 26.61 5.51
C ARG A 57 27.17 27.86 4.83
N ARG A 58 27.14 29.00 5.52
CA ARG A 58 27.73 30.25 5.05
C ARG A 58 29.24 30.14 4.73
N ASP A 59 29.89 29.07 5.19
CA ASP A 59 31.33 28.76 4.98
C ASP A 59 31.57 27.70 3.87
N GLY A 60 30.53 27.24 3.15
CA GLY A 60 30.65 26.28 2.06
C GLY A 60 31.11 24.87 2.48
N LYS A 61 31.22 24.58 3.77
CA LYS A 61 31.63 23.26 4.27
C LYS A 61 30.42 22.35 4.47
N PRO A 62 30.55 21.04 4.18
CA PRO A 62 29.48 20.10 4.41
C PRO A 62 29.10 20.04 5.90
N ARG A 63 27.80 19.92 6.17
CA ARG A 63 27.30 19.64 7.53
C ARG A 63 27.35 18.14 7.77
N TRP A 64 28.08 17.72 8.82
CA TRP A 64 28.13 16.33 9.25
C TRP A 64 26.97 16.04 10.21
N VAL A 65 26.18 15.00 9.91
CA VAL A 65 25.08 14.52 10.75
C VAL A 65 25.26 13.01 10.98
N GLU A 66 24.68 12.50 12.05
CA GLU A 66 24.66 11.06 12.30
C GLU A 66 23.84 10.37 11.21
N HIS A 67 24.38 9.27 10.69
CA HIS A 67 23.68 8.43 9.71
C HIS A 67 22.62 7.59 10.43
N GLN A 68 21.37 7.97 10.27
CA GLN A 68 20.26 7.30 10.93
C GLN A 68 19.11 6.99 9.96
N PHE A 69 18.30 6.02 10.34
CA PHE A 69 17.06 5.68 9.63
C PHE A 69 15.88 5.76 10.58
N ASN A 70 14.82 6.44 10.17
CA ASN A 70 13.56 6.52 10.89
C ASN A 70 12.68 5.32 10.55
N LEU A 71 11.99 4.76 11.56
CA LEU A 71 11.10 3.62 11.42
C LEU A 71 11.79 2.38 10.82
N PHE A 72 13.02 2.12 11.26
CA PHE A 72 13.81 0.98 10.78
C PHE A 72 13.19 -0.35 11.26
N PRO A 73 12.91 -1.31 10.35
CA PRO A 73 12.34 -2.58 10.72
C PRO A 73 13.43 -3.60 11.06
N VAL A 74 13.34 -4.17 12.25
CA VAL A 74 14.18 -5.25 12.75
C VAL A 74 13.37 -6.55 12.71
N VAL A 75 14.00 -7.65 12.34
CA VAL A 75 13.44 -9.00 12.44
C VAL A 75 13.94 -9.64 13.72
N LEU A 76 13.03 -9.99 14.62
CA LEU A 76 13.33 -10.71 15.85
C LEU A 76 12.98 -12.20 15.68
N ASP A 77 13.79 -13.09 16.24
CA ASP A 77 13.46 -14.51 16.35
C ASP A 77 12.45 -14.79 17.48
N GLY A 78 12.21 -16.08 17.76
CA GLY A 78 11.30 -16.52 18.82
C GLY A 78 11.72 -16.07 20.21
N ASP A 79 12.98 -15.90 20.48
CA ASP A 79 13.54 -15.47 21.78
C ASP A 79 13.58 -13.94 21.91
N GLY A 80 13.28 -13.23 20.84
CA GLY A 80 13.32 -11.76 20.78
C GLY A 80 14.69 -11.21 20.46
N VAL A 81 15.60 -12.05 19.97
CA VAL A 81 16.93 -11.66 19.53
C VAL A 81 16.85 -11.21 18.06
N PRO A 82 17.51 -10.10 17.67
CA PRO A 82 17.58 -9.69 16.28
C PRO A 82 18.22 -10.77 15.38
N TRP A 83 17.52 -11.15 14.31
CA TRP A 83 18.11 -12.00 13.28
C TRP A 83 19.07 -11.16 12.44
N ALA A 84 20.36 -11.24 12.79
CA ALA A 84 21.39 -10.35 12.28
C ALA A 84 21.43 -10.29 10.75
N GLU A 85 21.45 -11.44 10.08
CA GLU A 85 21.56 -11.50 8.61
C GLU A 85 20.37 -10.85 7.91
N ALA A 86 19.16 -11.01 8.45
CA ALA A 86 17.97 -10.36 7.92
C ALA A 86 18.01 -8.84 8.12
N CYS A 87 18.49 -8.38 9.28
CA CYS A 87 18.62 -6.96 9.60
C CYS A 87 19.68 -6.28 8.73
N VAL A 88 20.83 -6.93 8.52
CA VAL A 88 21.92 -6.44 7.64
C VAL A 88 21.46 -6.42 6.18
N TYR A 89 20.72 -7.44 5.72
CA TYR A 89 20.11 -7.44 4.39
C TYR A 89 19.18 -6.24 4.18
N ILE A 90 18.34 -5.93 5.16
CA ILE A 90 17.44 -4.77 5.10
C ILE A 90 18.25 -3.47 5.05
N LEU A 91 19.27 -3.34 5.88
CA LEU A 91 20.15 -2.16 5.93
C LEU A 91 20.87 -1.96 4.59
N ALA A 92 21.50 -3.00 4.04
CA ALA A 92 22.19 -2.94 2.76
C ALA A 92 21.26 -2.50 1.61
N ARG A 93 20.01 -2.96 1.63
CA ARG A 93 19.02 -2.51 0.65
C ARG A 93 18.59 -1.05 0.85
N LEU A 94 18.53 -0.58 2.09
CA LEU A 94 18.19 0.81 2.41
C LEU A 94 19.29 1.77 1.93
N GLU A 95 20.55 1.46 2.20
CA GLU A 95 21.70 2.27 1.83
C GLU A 95 21.83 2.44 0.30
N ASN A 96 21.34 1.49 -0.47
CA ASN A 96 21.34 1.55 -1.94
C ASN A 96 20.23 2.45 -2.53
N HIS A 97 19.41 3.11 -1.70
CA HIS A 97 18.33 3.98 -2.16
C HIS A 97 18.45 5.39 -1.62
N LEU A 98 18.45 6.39 -2.52
CA LEU A 98 18.52 7.80 -2.15
C LEU A 98 17.28 8.27 -1.35
N LYS A 99 16.10 7.72 -1.65
CA LYS A 99 14.84 8.06 -0.98
C LYS A 99 14.06 6.78 -0.63
N PRO A 100 14.49 6.04 0.39
CA PRO A 100 13.85 4.78 0.75
C PRO A 100 12.45 5.01 1.31
N VAL A 101 11.51 4.16 0.90
CA VAL A 101 10.14 4.14 1.43
C VAL A 101 10.08 3.10 2.54
N MET A 102 10.12 3.52 3.80
CA MET A 102 10.26 2.64 4.96
C MET A 102 9.16 1.58 5.10
N THR A 103 7.94 1.84 4.61
CA THR A 103 6.85 0.85 4.59
C THR A 103 7.14 -0.35 3.69
N THR A 104 7.94 -0.18 2.64
CA THR A 104 8.41 -1.29 1.79
C THR A 104 9.33 -2.20 2.57
N TYR A 105 10.28 -1.64 3.31
CA TYR A 105 11.22 -2.43 4.13
C TYR A 105 10.54 -3.07 5.34
N ALA A 106 9.54 -2.39 5.92
CA ALA A 106 8.69 -2.98 6.95
C ALA A 106 7.91 -4.21 6.43
N SER A 107 7.54 -4.23 5.15
CA SER A 107 6.91 -5.38 4.50
C SER A 107 7.90 -6.51 4.24
N ILE A 108 9.14 -6.20 3.85
CA ILE A 108 10.24 -7.17 3.70
C ILE A 108 10.54 -7.84 5.06
N ALA A 109 10.66 -7.04 6.13
CA ALA A 109 10.87 -7.56 7.47
C ALA A 109 9.73 -8.48 7.95
N GLU A 110 8.48 -8.16 7.61
CA GLU A 110 7.32 -9.03 7.91
C GLU A 110 7.40 -10.37 7.18
N ASP A 111 7.84 -10.36 5.91
CA ASP A 111 8.01 -11.57 5.13
C ASP A 111 9.15 -12.44 5.66
N LEU A 112 10.28 -11.82 6.07
CA LEU A 112 11.39 -12.53 6.69
C LEU A 112 11.04 -13.06 8.08
N ALA A 113 10.26 -12.31 8.86
CA ALA A 113 9.74 -12.79 10.13
C ALA A 113 8.81 -14.00 9.96
N ALA A 114 7.96 -14.00 8.90
CA ALA A 114 7.13 -15.16 8.57
C ALA A 114 7.98 -16.37 8.15
N TYR A 115 9.08 -16.15 7.44
CA TYR A 115 10.03 -17.21 7.11
C TYR A 115 10.77 -17.72 8.34
N ARG A 116 11.18 -16.82 9.24
CA ARG A 116 11.85 -17.20 10.49
C ARG A 116 10.91 -18.03 11.39
N ARG A 117 9.64 -17.66 11.52
CA ARG A 117 8.64 -18.51 12.22
C ARG A 117 8.59 -19.92 11.68
N PHE A 118 8.52 -20.06 10.35
CA PHE A 118 8.50 -21.37 9.70
C PHE A 118 9.76 -22.20 10.02
N ILE A 119 10.94 -21.57 10.01
CA ILE A 119 12.21 -22.22 10.34
C ILE A 119 12.20 -22.69 11.80
N ASP A 120 11.82 -21.81 12.74
CA ASP A 120 11.80 -22.07 14.16
C ASP A 120 10.79 -23.20 14.50
N GLU A 121 9.60 -23.17 13.90
CA GLU A 121 8.56 -24.18 14.10
C GLU A 121 8.91 -25.55 13.53
N THR A 122 9.67 -25.59 12.44
CA THR A 122 10.02 -26.84 11.77
C THR A 122 11.38 -27.39 12.17
N GLY A 123 12.19 -26.63 12.93
CA GLY A 123 13.55 -27.00 13.33
C GLY A 123 14.54 -27.11 12.15
N ILE A 124 14.24 -26.46 11.03
CA ILE A 124 15.07 -26.53 9.82
C ILE A 124 16.29 -25.62 9.98
N ASN A 125 17.48 -26.16 9.70
CA ASN A 125 18.66 -25.34 9.57
C ASN A 125 18.60 -24.54 8.26
N TRP A 126 18.37 -23.23 8.36
CA TRP A 126 18.20 -22.34 7.21
C TRP A 126 19.47 -22.11 6.38
N THR A 127 20.66 -22.47 6.90
CA THR A 127 21.94 -22.38 6.20
C THR A 127 22.35 -23.67 5.50
N SER A 128 21.63 -24.78 5.74
CA SER A 128 21.96 -26.10 5.21
C SER A 128 21.19 -26.37 3.88
N PHE A 129 21.95 -26.74 2.84
CA PHE A 129 21.39 -27.06 1.52
C PHE A 129 21.84 -28.45 1.08
N PRO A 130 21.19 -29.51 1.57
CA PRO A 130 21.55 -30.88 1.25
C PRO A 130 21.30 -31.22 -0.23
N ARG A 131 21.87 -32.36 -0.67
CA ARG A 131 21.74 -32.87 -2.04
C ARG A 131 20.26 -33.01 -2.45
N ASN A 132 19.45 -33.60 -1.57
CA ASN A 132 18.02 -33.69 -1.81
C ASN A 132 17.36 -32.29 -1.76
N LYS A 133 16.86 -31.82 -2.87
CA LYS A 133 16.25 -30.48 -3.00
C LYS A 133 15.02 -30.30 -2.11
N LEU A 134 14.27 -31.38 -1.82
CA LEU A 134 13.05 -31.31 -1.03
C LEU A 134 13.33 -31.04 0.46
N ASP A 135 14.55 -31.31 0.93
CA ASP A 135 14.98 -31.06 2.31
C ASP A 135 15.58 -29.66 2.48
N ARG A 136 15.82 -28.93 1.39
CA ARG A 136 16.34 -27.56 1.44
C ARG A 136 15.30 -26.59 2.01
N PRO A 137 15.71 -25.63 2.84
CA PRO A 137 14.79 -24.69 3.49
C PRO A 137 13.90 -23.92 2.51
N THR A 138 14.43 -23.55 1.34
CA THR A 138 13.70 -22.81 0.31
C THR A 138 12.56 -23.64 -0.32
N TYR A 139 12.79 -24.94 -0.58
CA TYR A 139 11.76 -25.84 -1.11
C TYR A 139 10.71 -26.19 -0.05
N ARG A 140 11.15 -26.42 1.19
CA ARG A 140 10.26 -26.68 2.33
C ARG A 140 9.30 -25.50 2.56
N TYR A 141 9.84 -24.27 2.56
CA TYR A 141 9.01 -23.08 2.69
C TYR A 141 8.08 -22.88 1.51
N ASN A 142 8.55 -23.11 0.28
CA ASN A 142 7.68 -23.04 -0.91
C ASN A 142 6.51 -24.01 -0.82
N SER A 143 6.76 -25.24 -0.37
CA SER A 143 5.71 -26.25 -0.16
C SER A 143 4.71 -25.80 0.90
N SER A 144 5.19 -25.33 2.06
CA SER A 144 4.34 -24.80 3.14
C SER A 144 3.46 -23.65 2.66
N LEU A 145 4.02 -22.67 1.94
CA LEU A 145 3.23 -21.57 1.37
C LEU A 145 2.14 -22.05 0.40
N LYS A 146 2.44 -23.04 -0.43
CA LYS A 146 1.44 -23.63 -1.35
C LYS A 146 0.33 -24.38 -0.59
N THR A 147 0.66 -25.08 0.48
CA THR A 147 -0.32 -25.74 1.35
C THR A 147 -1.26 -24.73 2.00
N LEU A 148 -0.72 -23.63 2.56
CA LEU A 148 -1.54 -22.56 3.15
C LEU A 148 -2.45 -21.88 2.12
N VAL A 149 -1.98 -21.72 0.88
CA VAL A 149 -2.81 -21.20 -0.23
C VAL A 149 -3.93 -22.18 -0.59
N ALA A 150 -3.62 -23.47 -0.67
CA ALA A 150 -4.62 -24.51 -0.98
C ALA A 150 -5.67 -24.65 0.12
N ALA A 151 -5.29 -24.44 1.38
CA ALA A 151 -6.20 -24.44 2.53
C ALA A 151 -7.04 -23.12 2.63
N GLY A 152 -6.77 -22.12 1.79
CA GLY A 152 -7.43 -20.80 1.88
C GLY A 152 -6.95 -19.91 3.04
N GLU A 153 -5.91 -20.33 3.77
CA GLU A 153 -5.36 -19.60 4.92
C GLU A 153 -4.44 -18.45 4.51
N LEU A 154 -3.91 -18.49 3.28
CA LEU A 154 -3.01 -17.47 2.76
C LEU A 154 -3.36 -17.10 1.32
N ALA A 155 -3.50 -15.80 1.05
CA ALA A 155 -3.71 -15.32 -0.30
C ALA A 155 -2.48 -15.63 -1.20
N ALA A 156 -2.72 -16.13 -2.41
CA ALA A 156 -1.66 -16.48 -3.37
C ALA A 156 -0.70 -15.32 -3.69
N ALA A 157 -1.20 -14.07 -3.71
CA ALA A 157 -0.37 -12.88 -3.88
C ALA A 157 0.59 -12.67 -2.70
N THR A 158 0.16 -12.95 -1.47
CA THR A 158 1.00 -12.87 -0.26
C THR A 158 2.05 -13.99 -0.27
N ALA A 159 1.66 -15.22 -0.63
CA ALA A 159 2.59 -16.33 -0.77
C ALA A 159 3.69 -16.03 -1.81
N LYS A 160 3.29 -15.50 -2.97
CA LYS A 160 4.22 -15.05 -4.02
C LYS A 160 5.20 -14.01 -3.49
N ARG A 161 4.72 -12.98 -2.78
CA ARG A 161 5.55 -11.92 -2.22
C ARG A 161 6.53 -12.47 -1.20
N ARG A 162 6.06 -13.29 -0.24
CA ARG A 162 6.91 -13.94 0.78
C ARG A 162 8.01 -14.79 0.13
N MET A 163 7.67 -15.63 -0.84
CA MET A 163 8.67 -16.45 -1.53
C MET A 163 9.69 -15.61 -2.30
N SER A 164 9.24 -14.54 -2.98
CA SER A 164 10.14 -13.62 -3.68
C SER A 164 11.11 -12.90 -2.73
N THR A 165 10.65 -12.52 -1.53
CA THR A 165 11.51 -11.92 -0.49
C THR A 165 12.58 -12.91 0.00
N VAL A 166 12.22 -14.17 0.23
CA VAL A 166 13.16 -15.21 0.65
C VAL A 166 14.20 -15.51 -0.44
N ILE A 167 13.78 -15.60 -1.71
CA ILE A 167 14.71 -15.77 -2.84
C ILE A 167 15.69 -14.59 -2.91
N ALA A 168 15.21 -13.36 -2.79
CA ALA A 168 16.05 -12.16 -2.82
C ALA A 168 17.03 -12.11 -1.63
N PHE A 169 16.61 -12.55 -0.45
CA PHE A 169 17.46 -12.66 0.74
C PHE A 169 18.61 -13.65 0.54
N TYR A 170 18.33 -14.86 0.08
CA TYR A 170 19.38 -15.84 -0.18
C TYR A 170 20.28 -15.44 -1.35
N SER A 171 19.74 -14.80 -2.39
CA SER A 171 20.56 -14.24 -3.48
C SER A 171 21.58 -13.22 -2.96
N TRP A 172 21.13 -12.34 -2.06
CA TRP A 172 22.00 -11.35 -1.43
C TRP A 172 23.06 -12.01 -0.55
N LEU A 173 22.71 -13.00 0.29
CA LEU A 173 23.67 -13.74 1.12
C LEU A 173 24.77 -14.40 0.28
N GLN A 174 24.41 -14.93 -0.89
CA GLN A 174 25.40 -15.54 -1.80
C GLN A 174 26.28 -14.46 -2.48
N GLN A 175 25.72 -13.33 -2.88
CA GLN A 175 26.47 -12.21 -3.45
C GLN A 175 27.49 -11.62 -2.48
N GLU A 176 27.10 -11.45 -1.22
CA GLU A 176 27.99 -10.98 -0.15
C GLU A 176 28.93 -12.09 0.41
N LYS A 177 28.85 -13.30 -0.15
CA LYS A 177 29.61 -14.48 0.31
C LYS A 177 29.39 -14.83 1.80
N ALA A 178 28.28 -14.33 2.38
CA ALA A 178 27.89 -14.65 3.76
C ALA A 178 27.32 -16.07 3.87
N LEU A 179 26.88 -16.66 2.76
CA LEU A 179 26.41 -18.03 2.67
C LEU A 179 26.94 -18.68 1.39
N GLN A 180 27.60 -19.81 1.55
CA GLN A 180 28.09 -20.66 0.44
C GLN A 180 27.42 -22.03 0.55
N PRO A 181 26.22 -22.20 -0.06
CA PRO A 181 25.51 -23.48 0.06
C PRO A 181 26.20 -24.58 -0.72
N GLU A 182 26.23 -25.78 -0.17
CA GLU A 182 26.82 -26.97 -0.85
C GLU A 182 26.10 -27.28 -2.16
N HIS A 183 24.80 -27.05 -2.20
CA HIS A 183 23.97 -27.21 -3.38
C HIS A 183 23.08 -25.96 -3.60
N ALA A 184 22.79 -25.67 -4.87
CA ALA A 184 22.03 -24.46 -5.26
C ALA A 184 20.69 -24.36 -4.52
N PRO A 185 20.33 -23.22 -3.93
CA PRO A 185 19.09 -23.05 -3.18
C PRO A 185 17.82 -23.26 -4.02
N TRP A 186 17.90 -23.13 -5.33
CA TRP A 186 16.84 -23.36 -6.32
C TRP A 186 17.46 -23.69 -7.69
N LEU A 187 16.60 -24.01 -8.65
CA LEU A 187 16.98 -24.11 -10.06
C LEU A 187 16.57 -22.84 -10.78
N GLU A 188 17.48 -22.23 -11.52
CA GLU A 188 17.20 -21.10 -12.39
C GLU A 188 16.75 -21.60 -13.76
N THR A 189 15.75 -20.93 -14.32
CA THR A 189 15.26 -21.16 -15.67
C THR A 189 15.14 -19.82 -16.38
N ASP A 190 15.57 -19.79 -17.62
CA ASP A 190 15.38 -18.61 -18.46
C ASP A 190 13.95 -18.57 -18.96
N ARG A 191 13.31 -17.42 -18.82
CA ARG A 191 11.99 -17.14 -19.36
C ARG A 191 12.07 -15.94 -20.27
N PHE A 192 11.50 -16.08 -21.45
CA PHE A 192 11.35 -14.99 -22.39
C PHE A 192 10.01 -14.31 -22.18
N ILE A 193 10.04 -13.00 -21.92
CA ILE A 193 8.84 -12.17 -21.77
C ILE A 193 8.73 -11.30 -23.02
N HIS A 194 7.60 -11.41 -23.71
CA HIS A 194 7.27 -10.53 -24.82
C HIS A 194 6.65 -9.24 -24.27
N LEU A 195 7.29 -8.13 -24.51
CA LEU A 195 6.88 -6.81 -24.06
C LEU A 195 6.62 -5.93 -25.30
N LYS A 196 5.75 -4.95 -25.15
CA LYS A 196 5.59 -3.87 -26.14
C LYS A 196 6.10 -2.58 -25.54
N ASP A 197 6.89 -1.82 -26.29
CA ASP A 197 7.31 -0.49 -25.91
C ASP A 197 6.14 0.52 -25.96
N GLY A 198 6.40 1.76 -25.55
CA GLY A 198 5.41 2.84 -25.59
C GLY A 198 4.91 3.22 -26.97
N VAL A 199 5.57 2.75 -28.03
CA VAL A 199 5.24 2.97 -29.45
C VAL A 199 4.57 1.72 -30.07
N GLY A 200 4.41 0.64 -29.27
CA GLY A 200 3.77 -0.60 -29.69
C GLY A 200 4.71 -1.63 -30.34
N ARG A 201 6.03 -1.39 -30.42
CA ARG A 201 7.01 -2.35 -30.94
C ARG A 201 7.19 -3.50 -29.96
N ALA A 202 7.04 -4.72 -30.44
CA ALA A 202 7.27 -5.91 -29.64
C ALA A 202 8.78 -6.16 -29.49
N TYR A 203 9.22 -6.38 -28.25
CA TYR A 203 10.56 -6.87 -27.94
C TYR A 203 10.53 -7.99 -26.93
N THR A 204 11.51 -8.86 -26.97
CA THR A 204 11.61 -10.00 -26.08
C THR A 204 12.71 -9.74 -25.08
N LYS A 205 12.37 -9.81 -23.79
CA LYS A 205 13.33 -9.70 -22.69
C LYS A 205 13.51 -11.07 -22.05
N GLN A 206 14.74 -11.55 -22.00
CA GLN A 206 15.11 -12.72 -21.22
C GLN A 206 15.14 -12.33 -19.73
N VAL A 207 14.44 -13.09 -18.92
CA VAL A 207 14.37 -12.89 -17.47
C VAL A 207 14.66 -14.22 -16.80
N LYS A 208 15.64 -14.25 -15.89
CA LYS A 208 15.87 -15.41 -15.03
C LYS A 208 14.71 -15.55 -14.04
N THR A 209 14.15 -16.73 -13.98
CA THR A 209 13.12 -17.10 -13.00
C THR A 209 13.56 -18.33 -12.23
N THR A 210 12.97 -18.58 -11.09
CA THR A 210 13.27 -19.75 -10.28
C THR A 210 12.10 -20.72 -10.33
N ASN A 211 12.39 -22.01 -10.18
CA ASN A 211 11.35 -23.05 -10.08
C ASN A 211 10.54 -22.96 -8.77
N LEU A 212 10.94 -22.08 -7.84
CA LEU A 212 10.21 -21.76 -6.60
C LEU A 212 9.21 -20.62 -6.77
N ALA A 213 9.11 -20.02 -7.95
CA ALA A 213 8.17 -18.92 -8.19
C ALA A 213 6.72 -19.41 -8.01
N ILE A 214 5.98 -18.76 -7.11
CA ILE A 214 4.57 -19.02 -6.88
C ILE A 214 3.77 -18.18 -7.88
N LYS A 215 2.96 -18.85 -8.68
CA LYS A 215 2.02 -18.19 -9.59
C LYS A 215 0.81 -17.74 -8.77
N ALA A 216 0.62 -16.46 -8.60
CA ALA A 216 -0.66 -15.92 -8.17
C ALA A 216 -1.54 -15.86 -9.41
N HIS A 217 -2.42 -16.83 -9.57
CA HIS A 217 -3.47 -16.73 -10.58
C HIS A 217 -4.33 -15.54 -10.17
N LYS A 218 -4.37 -14.52 -11.01
CA LYS A 218 -5.44 -13.53 -10.91
C LYS A 218 -6.70 -14.29 -11.25
N GLN A 219 -7.55 -14.51 -10.27
CA GLN A 219 -8.90 -14.93 -10.51
C GLN A 219 -9.56 -13.76 -11.25
N THR A 220 -9.54 -13.83 -12.56
CA THR A 220 -10.20 -12.87 -13.43
C THR A 220 -11.54 -13.46 -13.81
N ASP A 221 -12.44 -13.54 -12.83
CA ASP A 221 -13.84 -13.63 -13.16
C ASP A 221 -14.30 -12.22 -13.55
N PRO A 222 -14.53 -11.95 -14.83
CA PRO A 222 -15.00 -10.64 -15.29
C PRO A 222 -16.38 -10.29 -14.74
N TYR A 223 -17.06 -11.27 -14.14
CA TYR A 223 -18.41 -11.17 -13.60
C TYR A 223 -18.44 -11.06 -12.07
N ALA A 224 -17.30 -11.13 -11.40
CA ALA A 224 -17.21 -11.02 -9.94
C ALA A 224 -17.57 -9.61 -9.39
N GLY A 225 -17.97 -8.68 -10.24
CA GLY A 225 -18.31 -7.31 -9.84
C GLY A 225 -17.11 -6.49 -9.35
N LEU A 226 -15.87 -6.90 -9.70
CA LEU A 226 -14.64 -6.27 -9.27
C LEU A 226 -13.89 -5.63 -10.44
N ILE A 227 -13.28 -4.47 -10.21
CA ILE A 227 -12.45 -3.74 -11.19
C ILE A 227 -10.99 -3.77 -10.75
N GLN A 228 -10.09 -4.09 -11.69
CA GLN A 228 -8.64 -4.14 -11.44
C GLN A 228 -7.99 -2.77 -11.72
N ASP A 229 -8.01 -1.85 -10.74
CA ASP A 229 -7.33 -0.54 -10.81
C ASP A 229 -6.41 -0.33 -9.61
N GLY A 230 -5.18 -0.81 -9.73
CA GLY A 230 -4.19 -0.77 -8.64
C GLY A 230 -4.52 -1.68 -7.45
N GLY A 231 -5.46 -2.58 -7.63
CA GLY A 231 -6.00 -3.56 -6.71
C GLY A 231 -7.31 -4.10 -7.25
N SER A 232 -7.90 -5.06 -6.56
CA SER A 232 -9.25 -5.54 -6.83
C SER A 232 -10.23 -4.64 -6.07
N LEU A 233 -10.99 -3.81 -6.78
CA LEU A 233 -11.87 -2.79 -6.24
C LEU A 233 -13.33 -3.17 -6.51
N ARG A 234 -14.20 -2.94 -5.53
CA ARG A 234 -15.64 -3.11 -5.63
C ARG A 234 -16.31 -1.73 -5.77
N PRO A 235 -16.79 -1.33 -6.95
CA PRO A 235 -17.58 -0.12 -7.05
C PRO A 235 -18.85 -0.26 -6.20
N LEU A 236 -19.15 0.74 -5.38
CA LEU A 236 -20.38 0.79 -4.63
C LEU A 236 -21.54 1.19 -5.56
N PRO A 237 -22.64 0.45 -5.59
CA PRO A 237 -23.90 0.92 -6.21
C PRO A 237 -24.35 2.27 -5.64
N ARG A 238 -25.17 3.02 -6.34
CA ARG A 238 -25.65 4.34 -5.87
C ARG A 238 -26.32 4.26 -4.51
N GLU A 239 -27.13 3.25 -4.28
CA GLU A 239 -27.77 3.00 -2.98
C GLU A 239 -26.76 2.84 -1.84
N GLU A 240 -25.72 2.04 -2.03
CA GLU A 240 -24.66 1.88 -1.03
C GLU A 240 -23.85 3.16 -0.82
N GLN A 241 -23.66 3.98 -1.87
CA GLN A 241 -23.07 5.31 -1.72
C GLN A 241 -23.92 6.21 -0.83
N GLU A 242 -25.24 6.18 -0.98
CA GLU A 242 -26.18 6.89 -0.09
C GLU A 242 -26.08 6.38 1.35
N TRP A 243 -26.02 5.07 1.56
CA TRP A 243 -25.81 4.49 2.89
C TRP A 243 -24.55 5.04 3.57
N VAL A 244 -23.44 5.08 2.81
CA VAL A 244 -22.16 5.64 3.32
C VAL A 244 -22.30 7.11 3.67
N LEU A 245 -22.93 7.92 2.81
CA LEU A 245 -23.10 9.35 3.06
C LEU A 245 -24.00 9.60 4.27
N ASN A 246 -25.09 8.85 4.42
CA ASN A 246 -25.99 8.94 5.57
C ASN A 246 -25.28 8.52 6.88
N ALA A 247 -24.47 7.47 6.83
CA ALA A 247 -23.64 7.06 7.97
C ALA A 247 -22.65 8.17 8.37
N LEU A 248 -21.95 8.76 7.42
CA LEU A 248 -21.01 9.85 7.67
C LEU A 248 -21.70 11.08 8.29
N ALA A 249 -22.89 11.43 7.80
CA ALA A 249 -23.70 12.52 8.33
C ALA A 249 -24.13 12.23 9.78
N ALA A 250 -24.65 11.01 10.04
CA ALA A 250 -25.10 10.60 11.37
C ALA A 250 -23.95 10.51 12.39
N LEU A 251 -22.77 10.05 11.98
CA LEU A 251 -21.58 9.94 12.82
C LEU A 251 -20.94 11.32 13.11
N GLY A 252 -21.29 12.37 12.37
CA GLY A 252 -20.88 13.75 12.64
C GLY A 252 -19.38 14.02 12.61
N ASN A 253 -18.58 13.19 11.91
CA ASN A 253 -17.14 13.38 11.80
C ASN A 253 -16.81 14.17 10.53
N THR A 254 -16.66 15.50 10.66
CA THR A 254 -16.44 16.43 9.55
C THR A 254 -15.24 16.04 8.68
N GLU A 255 -14.11 15.68 9.30
CA GLU A 255 -12.90 15.31 8.57
C GLU A 255 -13.14 14.06 7.71
N MET A 256 -13.75 13.02 8.30
CA MET A 256 -14.02 11.78 7.58
C MET A 256 -15.06 12.00 6.47
N THR A 257 -16.06 12.84 6.68
CA THR A 257 -17.03 13.22 5.63
C THR A 257 -16.32 13.90 4.46
N LEU A 258 -15.50 14.92 4.71
CA LEU A 258 -14.76 15.62 3.65
C LEU A 258 -13.79 14.70 2.92
N ILE A 259 -13.08 13.83 3.64
CA ILE A 259 -12.15 12.85 3.05
C ILE A 259 -12.88 11.88 2.11
N HIS A 260 -14.04 11.35 2.50
CA HIS A 260 -14.86 10.45 1.66
C HIS A 260 -15.45 11.16 0.44
N LEU A 261 -15.97 12.37 0.64
CA LEU A 261 -16.50 13.20 -0.46
C LEU A 261 -15.40 13.49 -1.49
N MET A 262 -14.18 13.85 -1.07
CA MET A 262 -13.08 14.08 -2.01
C MET A 262 -12.81 12.84 -2.87
N ALA A 263 -12.79 11.65 -2.26
CA ALA A 263 -12.57 10.43 -3.00
C ALA A 263 -13.71 10.08 -3.96
N LEU A 264 -14.99 10.28 -3.55
CA LEU A 264 -16.16 10.04 -4.37
C LEU A 264 -16.33 11.05 -5.51
N LEU A 265 -15.87 12.29 -5.33
CA LEU A 265 -16.01 13.36 -6.31
C LEU A 265 -14.85 13.42 -7.33
N THR A 266 -13.67 12.90 -6.96
CA THR A 266 -12.46 13.05 -7.78
C THR A 266 -11.78 11.75 -8.14
N GLY A 267 -12.14 10.65 -7.50
CA GLY A 267 -11.44 9.37 -7.61
C GLY A 267 -10.02 9.38 -7.00
N ALA A 268 -9.68 10.39 -6.21
CA ALA A 268 -8.36 10.53 -5.61
C ALA A 268 -8.03 9.36 -4.65
N ARG A 269 -6.77 8.91 -4.68
CA ARG A 269 -6.28 7.88 -3.76
C ARG A 269 -6.09 8.46 -2.36
N ILE A 270 -6.15 7.62 -1.33
CA ILE A 270 -6.03 8.02 0.08
C ILE A 270 -4.82 8.92 0.34
N GLN A 271 -3.66 8.60 -0.23
CA GLN A 271 -2.46 9.42 -0.07
C GLN A 271 -2.65 10.83 -0.65
N THR A 272 -3.29 10.95 -1.82
CA THR A 272 -3.55 12.24 -2.46
C THR A 272 -4.51 13.07 -1.62
N VAL A 273 -5.61 12.48 -1.15
CA VAL A 273 -6.58 13.17 -0.28
C VAL A 273 -5.93 13.66 1.02
N LEU A 274 -5.15 12.81 1.67
CA LEU A 274 -4.63 13.07 3.01
C LEU A 274 -3.34 13.91 3.04
N THR A 275 -2.73 14.19 1.88
CA THR A 275 -1.56 15.07 1.80
C THR A 275 -1.92 16.50 1.36
N PHE A 276 -3.21 16.82 1.24
CA PHE A 276 -3.64 18.21 1.12
C PHE A 276 -3.18 19.02 2.32
N LYS A 277 -2.68 20.23 2.06
CA LYS A 277 -2.25 21.19 3.07
C LYS A 277 -3.25 22.35 3.16
N VAL A 278 -3.22 23.10 4.24
CA VAL A 278 -4.16 24.21 4.48
C VAL A 278 -4.14 25.22 3.33
N ARG A 279 -2.96 25.60 2.83
CA ARG A 279 -2.80 26.51 1.68
C ARG A 279 -3.58 26.06 0.44
N HIS A 280 -3.77 24.76 0.25
CA HIS A 280 -4.52 24.22 -0.90
C HIS A 280 -6.03 24.45 -0.77
N ALA A 281 -6.53 24.65 0.44
CA ALA A 281 -7.93 24.96 0.72
C ALA A 281 -8.20 26.46 0.89
N LEU A 282 -7.17 27.30 0.82
CA LEU A 282 -7.26 28.75 1.01
C LEU A 282 -7.02 29.54 -0.29
N LEU A 283 -7.08 28.89 -1.45
CA LEU A 283 -7.01 29.62 -2.71
C LEU A 283 -8.23 30.54 -2.85
N ASP A 284 -7.99 31.75 -3.31
CA ASP A 284 -9.06 32.67 -3.63
C ASP A 284 -9.86 32.17 -4.84
N ILE A 285 -11.14 31.94 -4.62
CA ILE A 285 -12.11 31.53 -5.66
C ILE A 285 -13.21 32.56 -5.86
N GLU A 286 -13.06 33.75 -5.28
CA GLU A 286 -14.01 34.82 -5.45
C GLU A 286 -14.11 35.20 -6.92
N GLY A 287 -15.36 35.26 -7.46
CA GLY A 287 -15.60 35.51 -8.89
C GLY A 287 -15.43 34.32 -9.82
N VAL A 288 -15.05 33.13 -9.33
CA VAL A 288 -14.97 31.91 -10.14
C VAL A 288 -16.39 31.41 -10.44
N THR A 289 -16.82 31.53 -11.69
CA THR A 289 -18.13 31.05 -12.18
C THR A 289 -18.12 29.59 -12.64
N ALA A 290 -16.96 28.98 -12.68
CA ALA A 290 -16.80 27.59 -13.11
C ALA A 290 -17.42 26.62 -12.08
N ARG A 291 -18.12 25.59 -12.57
CA ARG A 291 -18.69 24.54 -11.72
C ARG A 291 -17.66 23.64 -11.07
N GLU A 292 -16.46 23.58 -11.65
CA GLU A 292 -15.34 22.74 -11.18
C GLU A 292 -14.04 23.55 -11.21
N LEU A 293 -13.23 23.39 -10.17
CA LEU A 293 -11.85 23.87 -10.08
C LEU A 293 -10.91 22.79 -10.58
N ARG A 294 -9.97 23.16 -11.45
CA ARG A 294 -8.87 22.27 -11.89
C ARG A 294 -7.70 22.40 -10.96
N PHE A 295 -7.44 21.33 -10.20
CA PHE A 295 -6.46 21.32 -9.13
C PHE A 295 -5.28 20.40 -9.47
N PRO A 296 -4.10 20.93 -9.81
CA PRO A 296 -2.93 20.11 -10.11
C PRO A 296 -2.41 19.44 -8.83
N VAL A 297 -2.06 18.14 -8.93
CA VAL A 297 -1.49 17.34 -7.86
C VAL A 297 -0.34 16.49 -8.37
N GLY A 298 0.61 16.15 -7.51
CA GLY A 298 1.80 15.37 -7.82
C GLY A 298 3.09 16.15 -7.59
N PRO A 299 4.19 15.79 -8.26
CA PRO A 299 5.49 16.43 -8.04
C PRO A 299 5.44 17.96 -8.14
N GLY A 300 6.04 18.64 -7.17
CA GLY A 300 6.09 20.10 -7.10
C GLY A 300 4.86 20.77 -6.46
N THR A 301 3.76 20.06 -6.23
CA THR A 301 2.54 20.65 -5.64
C THR A 301 2.45 20.49 -4.13
N GLY A 302 3.27 19.61 -3.53
CA GLY A 302 3.18 19.23 -2.12
C GLY A 302 2.08 18.21 -1.82
N ILE A 303 1.37 17.72 -2.84
CA ILE A 303 0.34 16.69 -2.73
C ILE A 303 0.86 15.40 -3.39
N ASP A 304 0.91 14.32 -2.63
CA ASP A 304 1.44 13.04 -3.11
C ASP A 304 0.48 12.34 -4.08
N THR A 305 1.07 11.74 -5.09
CA THR A 305 0.37 10.82 -6.00
C THR A 305 1.08 9.48 -6.07
N LYS A 306 0.38 8.44 -6.49
CA LYS A 306 0.99 7.12 -6.69
C LYS A 306 1.98 7.18 -7.86
N HIS A 307 3.22 6.73 -7.61
CA HIS A 307 4.34 6.76 -8.55
C HIS A 307 4.74 8.16 -9.01
N ASP A 308 4.50 9.18 -8.19
CA ASP A 308 4.80 10.60 -8.49
C ASP A 308 4.22 11.08 -9.83
N LYS A 309 3.04 10.57 -10.17
CA LYS A 309 2.36 10.91 -11.41
C LYS A 309 1.68 12.27 -11.30
N PRO A 310 1.97 13.22 -12.22
CA PRO A 310 1.22 14.47 -12.28
C PRO A 310 -0.23 14.19 -12.72
N LEU A 311 -1.20 14.76 -12.00
CA LEU A 311 -2.63 14.64 -12.26
C LEU A 311 -3.30 15.97 -12.05
N VAL A 312 -4.49 16.15 -12.63
CA VAL A 312 -5.38 17.26 -12.33
C VAL A 312 -6.66 16.69 -11.71
N LEU A 313 -6.93 17.06 -10.46
CA LEU A 313 -8.21 16.79 -9.83
C LEU A 313 -9.22 17.85 -10.26
N HIS A 314 -10.45 17.43 -10.42
CA HIS A 314 -11.56 18.33 -10.70
C HIS A 314 -12.47 18.38 -9.47
N LEU A 315 -12.38 19.47 -8.74
CA LEU A 315 -13.11 19.69 -7.50
C LEU A 315 -14.35 20.52 -7.79
N PRO A 316 -15.56 20.02 -7.54
CA PRO A 316 -16.76 20.86 -7.60
C PRO A 316 -16.61 22.10 -6.71
N THR A 317 -17.00 23.26 -7.19
CA THR A 317 -16.83 24.54 -6.46
C THR A 317 -17.48 24.50 -5.09
N TRP A 318 -18.71 23.96 -4.99
CA TRP A 318 -19.40 23.79 -3.71
C TRP A 318 -18.63 22.95 -2.69
N TYR A 319 -17.94 21.89 -3.18
CA TYR A 319 -17.12 21.06 -2.30
C TYR A 319 -15.85 21.78 -1.86
N TYR A 320 -15.23 22.55 -2.75
CA TYR A 320 -14.08 23.38 -2.40
C TYR A 320 -14.43 24.42 -1.33
N GLU A 321 -15.58 25.06 -1.41
CA GLU A 321 -16.11 25.96 -0.37
C GLU A 321 -16.25 25.27 0.99
N MET A 322 -16.67 24.00 1.01
CA MET A 322 -16.70 23.21 2.23
C MET A 322 -15.28 22.99 2.80
N LEU A 323 -14.28 22.71 1.93
CA LEU A 323 -12.89 22.58 2.37
C LEU A 323 -12.34 23.88 2.95
N GLN A 324 -12.66 25.02 2.32
CA GLN A 324 -12.28 26.36 2.75
C GLN A 324 -12.92 26.69 4.12
N THR A 325 -14.22 26.48 4.24
CA THR A 325 -14.95 26.64 5.51
C THR A 325 -14.35 25.78 6.61
N TYR A 326 -14.02 24.52 6.32
CA TYR A 326 -13.36 23.64 7.28
C TYR A 326 -11.98 24.16 7.64
N ALA A 327 -11.13 24.55 6.69
CA ALA A 327 -9.78 25.05 6.93
C ALA A 327 -9.76 26.26 7.87
N LEU A 328 -10.76 27.15 7.74
CA LEU A 328 -10.93 28.36 8.56
C LEU A 328 -11.65 28.11 9.89
N SER A 329 -12.22 26.91 10.10
CA SER A 329 -12.98 26.60 11.31
C SER A 329 -12.11 26.50 12.55
N GLN A 330 -12.67 26.89 13.71
CA GLN A 330 -12.02 26.67 15.03
C GLN A 330 -11.66 25.19 15.28
N ARG A 331 -12.44 24.27 14.72
CA ARG A 331 -12.20 22.82 14.82
C ARG A 331 -10.88 22.44 14.16
N ALA A 332 -10.63 22.90 12.95
CA ALA A 332 -9.41 22.66 12.21
C ALA A 332 -8.22 23.37 12.87
N GLN A 333 -8.39 24.65 13.27
CA GLN A 333 -7.39 25.44 13.95
C GLN A 333 -6.88 24.75 15.24
N LYS A 334 -7.79 24.33 16.13
CA LYS A 334 -7.42 23.61 17.38
C LYS A 334 -6.64 22.32 17.13
N ARG A 335 -6.81 21.66 15.99
CA ARG A 335 -6.01 20.49 15.63
C ARG A 335 -4.62 20.88 15.13
N ARG A 336 -4.52 21.97 14.35
CA ARG A 336 -3.23 22.48 13.87
C ARG A 336 -2.38 23.03 15.00
N GLU A 337 -2.97 23.70 15.97
CA GLU A 337 -2.28 24.18 17.19
C GLU A 337 -1.63 23.04 18.00
N ARG A 338 -2.21 21.84 17.95
CA ARG A 338 -1.68 20.62 18.60
C ARG A 338 -0.67 19.87 17.74
N ALA A 339 -0.61 20.17 16.46
CA ALA A 339 0.26 19.47 15.53
C ALA A 339 1.72 19.89 15.70
N ALA A 340 2.63 18.97 15.40
CA ALA A 340 4.04 19.32 15.28
C ALA A 340 4.21 20.42 14.22
N GLY A 341 4.91 21.50 14.56
CA GLY A 341 5.06 22.70 13.73
C GLY A 341 3.99 23.76 13.93
N GLY A 342 2.86 23.44 14.60
CA GLY A 342 1.80 24.41 14.91
C GLY A 342 0.86 24.74 13.76
N ASP A 343 0.14 25.88 13.90
CA ASP A 343 -0.83 26.37 12.90
C ASP A 343 -0.14 27.23 11.84
N HIS A 344 -0.02 26.69 10.63
CA HIS A 344 0.53 27.39 9.46
C HIS A 344 -0.04 26.81 8.16
N GLU A 345 0.11 27.51 7.06
CA GLU A 345 -0.49 27.13 5.76
C GLU A 345 0.07 25.83 5.16
N ASP A 346 1.31 25.48 5.49
CA ASP A 346 1.93 24.23 5.06
C ASP A 346 1.58 23.02 5.95
N GLN A 347 0.76 23.24 7.00
CA GLN A 347 0.26 22.13 7.81
C GLN A 347 -0.75 21.29 7.01
N TYR A 348 -0.88 20.02 7.37
CA TYR A 348 -1.88 19.13 6.77
C TYR A 348 -3.30 19.62 7.03
N LEU A 349 -4.15 19.57 6.00
CA LEU A 349 -5.56 19.96 6.11
C LEU A 349 -6.32 19.01 7.05
N PHE A 350 -6.08 17.69 6.94
CA PHE A 350 -6.76 16.66 7.71
C PHE A 350 -5.85 16.08 8.79
N LEU A 351 -6.06 16.49 10.02
CA LEU A 351 -5.36 16.03 11.20
C LEU A 351 -6.29 15.24 12.13
N SER A 352 -5.71 14.34 12.92
CA SER A 352 -6.43 13.69 14.02
C SER A 352 -6.80 14.70 15.12
N VAL A 353 -7.65 14.30 16.08
CA VAL A 353 -7.96 15.13 17.25
C VAL A 353 -6.72 15.53 18.06
N ARG A 354 -5.66 14.73 17.99
CA ARG A 354 -4.39 14.97 18.67
C ARG A 354 -3.40 15.83 17.87
N GLY A 355 -3.80 16.32 16.69
CA GLY A 355 -2.90 17.06 15.79
C GLY A 355 -1.97 16.20 14.94
N GLU A 356 -2.11 14.87 15.00
CA GLU A 356 -1.27 13.98 14.21
C GLU A 356 -1.76 13.89 12.75
N PRO A 357 -0.88 13.88 11.74
CA PRO A 357 -1.29 13.69 10.36
C PRO A 357 -1.87 12.30 10.16
N LEU A 358 -2.97 12.21 9.39
CA LEU A 358 -3.57 10.92 9.02
C LEU A 358 -2.71 10.18 7.97
N TYR A 359 -1.97 10.93 7.17
CA TYR A 359 -0.99 10.43 6.20
C TYR A 359 0.20 11.39 6.17
N ARG A 360 1.41 10.87 6.10
CA ARG A 360 2.61 11.70 5.98
C ARG A 360 3.09 11.69 4.53
N SER A 361 3.30 12.87 3.96
CA SER A 361 3.77 13.00 2.58
C SER A 361 5.19 12.44 2.44
N LYS A 362 5.58 12.08 1.23
CA LYS A 362 6.93 11.62 0.94
C LYS A 362 7.99 12.67 1.27
N ALA A 363 7.65 13.95 1.10
CA ALA A 363 8.53 15.06 1.44
C ALA A 363 8.78 15.15 2.94
N ASP A 364 7.74 14.90 3.75
CA ASP A 364 7.81 14.99 5.21
C ASP A 364 8.21 13.65 5.86
N ALA A 365 8.07 12.51 5.14
CA ALA A 365 8.45 11.17 5.60
C ALA A 365 9.89 10.82 5.25
N GLN A 366 10.82 11.76 5.45
CA GLN A 366 12.23 11.51 5.14
C GLN A 366 12.80 10.43 6.07
N ALA A 367 13.42 9.41 5.45
CA ALA A 367 14.00 8.29 6.18
C ALA A 367 15.18 8.72 7.10
N PHE A 368 15.76 9.88 6.84
CA PHE A 368 16.96 10.40 7.51
C PHE A 368 16.67 11.62 8.42
N ASP A 369 15.41 11.96 8.67
CA ASP A 369 15.04 13.13 9.47
C ASP A 369 15.37 12.91 10.95
N ALA A 370 16.37 13.64 11.44
CA ALA A 370 16.80 13.58 12.83
C ALA A 370 15.76 14.13 13.84
N THR A 371 14.77 14.90 13.37
CA THR A 371 13.72 15.49 14.20
C THR A 371 12.46 14.62 14.26
N ASN A 372 12.46 13.47 13.60
CA ASN A 372 11.30 12.58 13.53
C ASN A 372 10.97 11.99 14.91
N THR A 373 9.79 12.29 15.41
CA THR A 373 9.25 11.76 16.67
C THR A 373 8.23 10.65 16.51
N LEU A 374 7.90 10.27 15.27
CA LEU A 374 6.89 9.28 14.99
C LEU A 374 7.37 7.86 15.32
N ARG A 375 6.54 7.12 16.04
CA ARG A 375 6.77 5.70 16.36
C ARG A 375 6.22 4.75 15.30
N HIS A 376 5.29 5.21 14.45
CA HIS A 376 4.60 4.41 13.45
C HIS A 376 4.40 5.20 12.16
N ALA A 377 4.47 4.51 11.03
CA ALA A 377 4.17 5.11 9.74
C ALA A 377 2.72 5.60 9.67
N LYS A 378 2.53 6.83 9.23
CA LYS A 378 1.21 7.42 8.99
C LYS A 378 0.83 7.22 7.52
N VAL A 379 -0.02 6.23 7.25
CA VAL A 379 -0.40 5.79 5.89
C VAL A 379 -1.91 5.67 5.70
N GLY A 380 -2.70 6.46 6.42
CA GLY A 380 -4.16 6.47 6.34
C GLY A 380 -4.83 5.38 7.17
N GLN A 381 -4.14 4.83 8.18
CA GLN A 381 -4.70 3.79 9.04
C GLN A 381 -5.96 4.27 9.78
N GLY A 382 -5.96 5.50 10.30
CA GLY A 382 -7.11 6.06 11.02
C GLY A 382 -8.39 6.15 10.16
N VAL A 383 -8.25 6.44 8.86
CA VAL A 383 -9.40 6.45 7.93
C VAL A 383 -9.94 5.04 7.72
N ARG A 384 -9.05 4.05 7.51
CA ARG A 384 -9.47 2.65 7.33
C ARG A 384 -10.15 2.10 8.58
N GLN A 385 -9.60 2.42 9.74
CA GLN A 385 -10.17 2.02 11.02
C GLN A 385 -11.54 2.67 11.24
N PHE A 386 -11.71 3.95 10.92
CA PHE A 386 -13.01 4.62 11.00
C PHE A 386 -14.07 3.95 10.11
N ILE A 387 -13.69 3.53 8.91
CA ILE A 387 -14.59 2.76 8.04
C ILE A 387 -15.02 1.45 8.71
N THR A 388 -14.05 0.67 9.21
CA THR A 388 -14.31 -0.66 9.77
C THR A 388 -15.08 -0.60 11.10
N ASP A 389 -14.70 0.36 11.97
CA ASP A 389 -15.21 0.36 13.36
C ASP A 389 -16.50 1.20 13.50
N TYR A 390 -16.78 2.12 12.57
CA TYR A 390 -17.93 3.01 12.69
C TYR A 390 -18.86 3.00 11.47
N VAL A 391 -18.36 3.23 10.24
CA VAL A 391 -19.23 3.39 9.07
C VAL A 391 -19.92 2.07 8.72
N ILE A 392 -19.16 0.99 8.58
CA ILE A 392 -19.70 -0.33 8.23
C ILE A 392 -20.73 -0.81 9.29
N PRO A 393 -20.42 -0.81 10.60
CA PRO A 393 -21.38 -1.22 11.62
C PRO A 393 -22.65 -0.35 11.64
N TRP A 394 -22.49 0.98 11.41
CA TRP A 394 -23.64 1.86 11.37
C TRP A 394 -24.57 1.51 10.19
N VAL A 395 -24.02 1.29 9.00
CA VAL A 395 -24.79 0.90 7.80
C VAL A 395 -25.51 -0.43 8.05
N GLN A 396 -24.79 -1.45 8.54
CA GLN A 396 -25.35 -2.77 8.82
C GLN A 396 -26.50 -2.72 9.86
N ALA A 397 -26.42 -1.80 10.81
CA ALA A 397 -27.45 -1.63 11.82
C ALA A 397 -28.69 -0.86 11.34
N ASN A 398 -28.56 0.02 10.35
CA ASN A 398 -29.62 0.96 9.95
C ASN A 398 -30.30 0.62 8.63
N TYR A 399 -29.74 -0.31 7.84
CA TYR A 399 -30.33 -0.70 6.54
C TYR A 399 -30.60 -2.20 6.49
N LYS A 400 -31.84 -2.55 6.14
CA LYS A 400 -32.23 -3.93 5.93
C LYS A 400 -31.55 -4.50 4.68
N GLY A 401 -30.95 -5.67 4.79
CA GLY A 401 -30.20 -6.30 3.69
C GLY A 401 -28.74 -5.86 3.61
N ALA A 402 -28.27 -5.03 4.55
CA ALA A 402 -26.88 -4.57 4.61
C ALA A 402 -25.98 -5.44 5.52
N GLU A 403 -26.42 -6.63 5.94
CA GLU A 403 -25.66 -7.49 6.87
C GLU A 403 -24.27 -7.88 6.34
N GLY A 404 -24.15 -8.03 5.02
CA GLY A 404 -22.88 -8.30 4.31
C GLY A 404 -22.16 -7.07 3.79
N PHE A 405 -22.67 -5.87 4.10
CA PHE A 405 -22.08 -4.65 3.58
C PHE A 405 -20.67 -4.44 4.11
N HIS A 406 -19.75 -4.20 3.18
CA HIS A 406 -18.38 -3.81 3.49
C HIS A 406 -17.79 -3.02 2.33
N TYR A 407 -16.86 -2.13 2.62
CA TYR A 407 -16.08 -1.43 1.62
C TYR A 407 -14.73 -1.01 2.18
N ARG A 408 -13.82 -0.69 1.27
CA ARG A 408 -12.51 -0.11 1.58
C ARG A 408 -12.45 1.28 0.97
N PHE A 409 -11.67 2.17 1.56
CA PHE A 409 -11.54 3.54 1.05
C PHE A 409 -11.22 3.60 -0.46
N HIS A 410 -10.45 2.65 -0.97
CA HIS A 410 -10.10 2.62 -2.39
C HIS A 410 -11.26 2.24 -3.32
N ASP A 411 -12.31 1.62 -2.79
CA ASP A 411 -13.52 1.29 -3.55
C ASP A 411 -14.31 2.54 -3.94
N LEU A 412 -14.16 3.65 -3.17
CA LEU A 412 -14.74 4.96 -3.51
C LEU A 412 -14.21 5.50 -4.85
N ARG A 413 -12.92 5.22 -5.16
CA ARG A 413 -12.35 5.55 -6.47
C ARG A 413 -13.01 4.77 -7.60
N ALA A 414 -13.27 3.47 -7.38
CA ALA A 414 -13.99 2.67 -8.37
C ALA A 414 -15.43 3.15 -8.53
N SER A 415 -16.09 3.58 -7.44
CA SER A 415 -17.42 4.17 -7.47
C SER A 415 -17.46 5.47 -8.28
N PHE A 416 -16.47 6.36 -8.07
CA PHE A 416 -16.33 7.56 -8.91
C PHE A 416 -16.14 7.19 -10.38
N GLY A 417 -15.25 6.26 -10.69
CA GLY A 417 -14.99 5.81 -12.06
C GLY A 417 -16.23 5.22 -12.72
N MET A 418 -17.06 4.48 -11.99
CA MET A 418 -18.31 3.92 -12.49
C MET A 418 -19.37 4.99 -12.71
N ASN A 419 -19.57 5.91 -11.75
CA ASN A 419 -20.50 7.03 -11.92
C ASN A 419 -20.13 7.86 -13.15
N LEU A 420 -18.84 8.20 -13.29
CA LEU A 420 -18.34 8.94 -14.45
C LEU A 420 -18.55 8.17 -15.77
N THR A 421 -18.35 6.86 -15.75
CA THR A 421 -18.57 5.99 -16.93
C THR A 421 -20.04 5.96 -17.30
N ASP A 422 -20.94 5.81 -16.33
CA ASP A 422 -22.39 5.80 -16.57
C ASP A 422 -22.86 7.11 -17.18
N ASP A 423 -22.37 8.26 -16.68
CA ASP A 423 -22.71 9.58 -17.21
C ASP A 423 -22.21 9.75 -18.67
N GLN A 424 -20.99 9.29 -18.97
CA GLN A 424 -20.44 9.34 -20.33
C GLN A 424 -21.17 8.38 -21.29
N LEU A 425 -21.53 7.18 -20.86
CA LEU A 425 -22.30 6.23 -21.67
C LEU A 425 -23.72 6.74 -21.97
N ALA A 426 -24.33 7.49 -21.03
CA ALA A 426 -25.62 8.16 -21.30
C ALA A 426 -25.49 9.18 -22.44
N LEU A 427 -24.41 9.97 -22.48
CA LEU A 427 -24.14 10.91 -23.58
C LEU A 427 -23.86 10.20 -24.91
N VAL A 428 -23.20 9.03 -24.88
CA VAL A 428 -23.02 8.20 -26.09
C VAL A 428 -24.35 7.69 -26.61
N THR A 429 -25.23 7.22 -25.72
CA THR A 429 -26.56 6.72 -26.09
C THR A 429 -27.44 7.83 -26.68
N GLN A 430 -27.28 9.07 -26.22
CA GLN A 430 -27.95 10.25 -26.75
C GLN A 430 -27.35 10.77 -28.06
N GLY A 431 -26.23 10.20 -28.51
CA GLY A 431 -25.53 10.62 -29.72
C GLY A 431 -24.72 11.92 -29.59
N HIS A 432 -24.51 12.43 -28.37
CA HIS A 432 -23.77 13.65 -28.13
C HIS A 432 -22.25 13.48 -28.26
N ILE A 433 -21.74 12.31 -27.94
CA ILE A 433 -20.33 11.95 -28.02
C ILE A 433 -20.15 10.53 -28.54
N THR A 434 -18.97 10.22 -29.04
CA THR A 434 -18.58 8.86 -29.43
C THR A 434 -18.08 8.06 -28.23
N LEU A 435 -18.11 6.73 -28.30
CA LEU A 435 -17.53 5.84 -27.29
C LEU A 435 -16.02 6.10 -27.07
N ALA A 436 -15.29 6.46 -28.14
CA ALA A 436 -13.87 6.81 -28.07
C ALA A 436 -13.64 8.08 -27.24
N GLN A 437 -14.50 9.10 -27.40
CA GLN A 437 -14.47 10.34 -26.61
C GLN A 437 -14.81 10.06 -25.15
N ALA A 438 -15.84 9.27 -24.88
CA ALA A 438 -16.21 8.83 -23.53
C ALA A 438 -15.05 8.14 -22.82
N ARG A 439 -14.40 7.19 -23.51
CA ARG A 439 -13.23 6.43 -23.01
C ARG A 439 -12.07 7.35 -22.66
N GLU A 440 -11.71 8.28 -23.55
CA GLU A 440 -10.58 9.20 -23.31
C GLU A 440 -10.89 10.18 -22.17
N TYR A 441 -12.13 10.63 -22.05
CA TYR A 441 -12.58 11.47 -20.94
C TYR A 441 -12.44 10.74 -19.59
N VAL A 442 -12.97 9.52 -19.46
CA VAL A 442 -12.85 8.72 -18.24
C VAL A 442 -11.39 8.42 -17.93
N LYS A 443 -10.58 8.06 -18.94
CA LYS A 443 -9.15 7.82 -18.79
C LYS A 443 -8.42 9.02 -18.18
N THR A 444 -8.66 10.20 -18.73
CA THR A 444 -8.03 11.45 -18.29
C THR A 444 -8.45 11.82 -16.87
N ARG A 445 -9.76 11.77 -16.58
CA ARG A 445 -10.31 12.10 -15.24
C ARG A 445 -9.82 11.13 -14.16
N MET A 446 -9.69 9.86 -14.48
CA MET A 446 -9.15 8.83 -13.59
C MET A 446 -7.62 8.84 -13.52
N GLY A 447 -6.95 9.51 -14.44
CA GLY A 447 -5.49 9.48 -14.56
C GLY A 447 -4.93 8.09 -14.89
N HIS A 448 -5.63 7.31 -15.72
CA HIS A 448 -5.13 6.01 -16.17
C HIS A 448 -4.02 6.15 -17.21
N GLU A 449 -2.96 5.38 -17.09
CA GLU A 449 -1.89 5.34 -18.08
C GLU A 449 -2.32 4.58 -19.33
N SER A 450 -3.00 3.45 -19.11
CA SER A 450 -3.46 2.57 -20.16
C SER A 450 -4.96 2.71 -20.40
N ALA A 451 -5.36 2.74 -21.66
CA ALA A 451 -6.76 2.64 -22.05
C ALA A 451 -7.37 1.32 -21.59
N SER A 452 -6.58 0.24 -21.49
CA SER A 452 -7.07 -1.07 -21.02
C SER A 452 -7.62 -1.02 -19.58
N THR A 453 -7.07 -0.16 -18.70
CA THR A 453 -7.64 0.05 -17.36
C THR A 453 -9.00 0.74 -17.42
N THR A 454 -9.18 1.68 -18.36
CA THR A 454 -10.48 2.34 -18.56
C THR A 454 -11.50 1.37 -19.17
N ASP A 455 -11.07 0.50 -20.05
CA ASP A 455 -11.94 -0.53 -20.64
C ASP A 455 -12.55 -1.46 -19.58
N LEU A 456 -11.87 -1.68 -18.47
CA LEU A 456 -12.44 -2.45 -17.37
C LEU A 456 -13.69 -1.79 -16.77
N TYR A 457 -13.72 -0.46 -16.72
CA TYR A 457 -14.90 0.30 -16.26
C TYR A 457 -16.03 0.25 -17.30
N LEU A 458 -15.72 0.45 -18.58
CA LEU A 458 -16.71 0.38 -19.66
C LEU A 458 -17.34 -1.01 -19.76
N ASN A 459 -16.53 -2.07 -19.66
CA ASN A 459 -17.00 -3.44 -19.76
C ASN A 459 -17.74 -3.92 -18.50
N HIS A 460 -17.45 -3.34 -17.33
CA HIS A 460 -18.03 -3.76 -16.07
C HIS A 460 -19.57 -3.70 -16.07
N ARG A 461 -20.16 -2.61 -16.57
CA ARG A 461 -21.63 -2.48 -16.69
C ARG A 461 -22.21 -3.44 -17.70
N HIS A 462 -21.55 -3.59 -18.83
CA HIS A 462 -21.98 -4.55 -19.85
C HIS A 462 -21.99 -5.97 -19.31
N ASN A 463 -20.93 -6.37 -18.63
CA ASN A 463 -20.81 -7.69 -18.00
C ASN A 463 -21.89 -7.92 -16.94
N LEU A 464 -22.13 -6.96 -16.04
CA LEU A 464 -23.19 -7.07 -15.03
C LEU A 464 -24.58 -7.19 -15.64
N LYS A 465 -24.87 -6.43 -16.69
CA LYS A 465 -26.15 -6.51 -17.40
C LYS A 465 -26.31 -7.88 -18.06
N MET A 466 -25.28 -8.34 -18.76
CA MET A 466 -25.29 -9.63 -19.43
C MET A 466 -25.47 -10.80 -18.43
N VAL A 467 -24.80 -10.75 -17.27
CA VAL A 467 -24.97 -11.79 -16.22
C VAL A 467 -26.41 -11.85 -15.72
N ARG A 468 -27.05 -10.69 -15.47
CA ARG A 468 -28.44 -10.65 -15.02
C ARG A 468 -29.37 -11.22 -16.08
N GLU A 469 -29.28 -10.74 -17.32
CA GLU A 469 -30.15 -11.19 -18.42
C GLU A 469 -29.99 -12.69 -18.72
N VAL A 470 -28.76 -13.20 -18.69
CA VAL A 470 -28.48 -14.62 -18.96
C VAL A 470 -28.90 -15.52 -17.78
N ASN A 471 -28.58 -15.13 -16.55
CA ASN A 471 -28.91 -15.94 -15.37
C ASN A 471 -30.40 -15.98 -15.12
N ASP A 472 -31.10 -14.84 -15.24
CA ASP A 472 -32.54 -14.78 -15.05
C ASP A 472 -33.26 -15.63 -16.12
N GLY A 473 -32.89 -15.49 -17.39
CA GLY A 473 -33.49 -16.28 -18.46
C GLY A 473 -33.20 -17.77 -18.38
N TYR A 474 -31.96 -18.17 -18.00
CA TYR A 474 -31.60 -19.58 -17.86
C TYR A 474 -32.20 -20.23 -16.62
N ALA A 475 -32.18 -19.53 -15.48
CA ALA A 475 -32.78 -19.99 -14.23
C ALA A 475 -34.31 -20.18 -14.39
N ASP A 476 -35.00 -19.23 -15.01
CA ASP A 476 -36.42 -19.32 -15.29
C ASP A 476 -36.75 -20.45 -16.24
N HIS A 477 -35.91 -20.65 -17.29
CA HIS A 477 -36.07 -21.81 -18.19
C HIS A 477 -35.90 -23.13 -17.46
N LEU A 478 -34.85 -23.30 -16.61
CA LEU A 478 -34.68 -24.52 -15.83
C LEU A 478 -35.81 -24.71 -14.83
N LYS A 479 -36.27 -23.65 -14.17
CA LYS A 479 -37.43 -23.71 -13.27
C LYS A 479 -38.68 -24.22 -14.01
N SER A 480 -38.97 -23.70 -15.21
CA SER A 480 -40.11 -24.15 -16.02
C SER A 480 -39.97 -25.61 -16.47
N LEU A 481 -38.74 -26.08 -16.70
CA LEU A 481 -38.49 -27.49 -17.02
C LEU A 481 -38.76 -28.41 -15.81
N VAL A 482 -38.29 -28.02 -14.61
CA VAL A 482 -38.48 -28.74 -13.36
C VAL A 482 -40.00 -28.81 -13.03
N GLU A 483 -40.71 -27.67 -13.10
CA GLU A 483 -42.14 -27.60 -12.87
C GLU A 483 -42.94 -28.55 -13.81
N ARG A 484 -42.59 -28.56 -15.11
CA ARG A 484 -43.18 -29.50 -16.08
C ARG A 484 -42.89 -30.96 -15.79
N ALA A 485 -41.63 -31.27 -15.39
CA ALA A 485 -41.23 -32.64 -15.04
C ALA A 485 -41.98 -33.13 -13.78
N LEU A 486 -42.18 -32.27 -12.79
CA LEU A 486 -42.95 -32.62 -11.59
C LEU A 486 -44.46 -32.78 -11.84
N GLN A 487 -45.04 -31.99 -12.78
CA GLN A 487 -46.46 -32.12 -13.17
C GLN A 487 -46.73 -33.32 -14.07
N GLY A 488 -45.73 -33.80 -14.81
CA GLY A 488 -45.85 -34.97 -15.67
C GLY A 488 -45.59 -36.33 -14.99
N SER A 489 -45.30 -36.30 -13.67
CA SER A 489 -45.04 -37.51 -12.85
C SER A 489 -46.20 -37.90 -11.92
N VAL A 490 -47.42 -37.38 -12.18
CA VAL A 490 -48.68 -37.76 -11.50
C VAL A 490 -49.55 -38.61 -12.39
#